data_613e98e0ee07cbfc3414a9cba6f92742
#
_entry.id   613e98e0ee07cbfc3414a9cba6f92742
#
_cell.length_a   1.000
_cell.length_b   1.000
_cell.length_c   1.000
_cell.angle_alpha   90.00
_cell.angle_beta   90.00
_cell.angle_gamma   90.00
#
_symmetry.space_group_name_H-M   'P 1'
#
loop_
_entity.id
_entity.type
_entity.pdbx_description
1 polymer ?
#
loop_
_entity_poly.entity_id
_entity_poly.type
_entity_poly.pdbx_seq_one_letter_code
_entity_poly.pdbx_strand_id
1 'polypeptide(L)'
;MKNICVVTATRSEYGLLRWIIDILSKDKDVNLQIVATGSHLSKEFGMTYHFIEHDGYTIDAKIDMELHTEDLYSIPRSMGICAEKISYAFRSLKPDMIVILGDRYELLPIVNTALLFNIPIAHISGGDITEGAIDNEVRNAVTMMSSLHFPGTEESAVRLRRMLGMDENIYVVGEPGLDSFLRHQPVSYTHLTLPT
;
A
#
# COMPACT_ATOMS: atom_id res chain seq x y z
N MET A 1 5.39 -12.43 18.76
CA MET A 1 5.72 -11.38 17.78
C MET A 1 5.12 -11.78 16.45
N LYS A 2 4.35 -10.90 15.83
CA LYS A 2 3.66 -11.16 14.55
C LYS A 2 4.41 -10.48 13.41
N ASN A 3 4.60 -11.18 12.30
CA ASN A 3 5.19 -10.65 11.09
C ASN A 3 4.13 -9.84 10.33
N ILE A 4 4.19 -8.52 10.40
CA ILE A 4 3.28 -7.63 9.66
C ILE A 4 4.07 -7.01 8.50
N CYS A 5 3.65 -7.34 7.29
CA CYS A 5 4.32 -6.90 6.06
C CYS A 5 3.55 -5.75 5.42
N VAL A 6 4.14 -4.56 5.40
CA VAL A 6 3.59 -3.40 4.69
C VAL A 6 4.14 -3.40 3.27
N VAL A 7 3.23 -3.38 2.28
CA VAL A 7 3.60 -3.34 0.86
C VAL A 7 3.30 -1.96 0.30
N THR A 8 4.25 -1.39 -0.42
CA THR A 8 4.11 -0.07 -1.06
C THR A 8 4.69 -0.09 -2.48
N ALA A 9 3.97 0.51 -3.42
CA ALA A 9 4.32 0.54 -4.84
C ALA A 9 4.78 1.91 -5.33
N THR A 10 4.41 2.99 -4.61
CA THR A 10 4.72 4.36 -5.03
C THR A 10 5.10 5.26 -3.87
N ARG A 11 5.80 6.36 -4.18
CA ARG A 11 6.15 7.38 -3.19
C ARG A 11 4.93 7.97 -2.49
N SER A 12 3.83 8.18 -3.22
CA SER A 12 2.59 8.73 -2.64
C SER A 12 1.97 7.78 -1.63
N GLU A 13 1.90 6.48 -1.94
CA GLU A 13 1.44 5.46 -0.99
C GLU A 13 2.33 5.40 0.26
N TYR A 14 3.65 5.37 0.06
CA TYR A 14 4.58 5.38 1.18
C TYR A 14 4.37 6.59 2.09
N GLY A 15 4.15 7.78 1.51
CA GLY A 15 3.84 8.98 2.27
C GLY A 15 2.61 8.85 3.18
N LEU A 16 1.59 8.09 2.73
CA LEU A 16 0.38 7.80 3.50
C LEU A 16 0.61 6.68 4.53
N LEU A 17 1.39 5.66 4.17
CA LEU A 17 1.70 4.52 5.04
C LEU A 17 2.76 4.82 6.11
N ARG A 18 3.55 5.88 5.94
CA ARG A 18 4.70 6.21 6.79
C ARG A 18 4.39 6.19 8.28
N TRP A 19 3.25 6.74 8.68
CA TRP A 19 2.86 6.80 10.10
C TRP A 19 2.41 5.45 10.65
N ILE A 20 1.80 4.63 9.81
CA ILE A 20 1.45 3.24 10.15
C ILE A 20 2.75 2.44 10.33
N ILE A 21 3.70 2.58 9.41
CA ILE A 21 5.03 1.98 9.49
C ILE A 21 5.75 2.41 10.80
N ASP A 22 5.71 3.70 11.12
CA ASP A 22 6.33 4.24 12.34
C ASP A 22 5.72 3.62 13.62
N ILE A 23 4.40 3.50 13.68
CA ILE A 23 3.72 2.88 14.82
C ILE A 23 4.06 1.39 14.92
N LEU A 24 3.97 0.66 13.80
CA LEU A 24 4.27 -0.78 13.78
C LEU A 24 5.75 -1.06 14.12
N SER A 25 6.67 -0.19 13.71
CA SER A 25 8.10 -0.36 13.99
C SER A 25 8.45 -0.23 15.48
N LYS A 26 7.61 0.46 16.28
CA LYS A 26 7.79 0.68 17.71
C LYS A 26 7.04 -0.34 18.56
N ASP A 27 6.18 -1.14 17.96
CA ASP A 27 5.40 -2.15 18.67
C ASP A 27 6.26 -3.40 18.92
N LYS A 28 6.45 -3.74 20.20
CA LYS A 28 7.26 -4.90 20.62
C LYS A 28 6.68 -6.26 20.25
N ASP A 29 5.37 -6.32 19.94
CA ASP A 29 4.67 -7.54 19.56
C ASP A 29 4.65 -7.74 18.04
N VAL A 30 5.15 -6.75 17.28
CA VAL A 30 5.23 -6.74 15.81
C VAL A 30 6.67 -6.87 15.34
N ASN A 31 6.88 -7.75 14.37
CA ASN A 31 8.06 -7.73 13.51
C ASN A 31 7.64 -7.11 12.18
N LEU A 32 7.95 -5.82 12.03
CA LEU A 32 7.63 -5.08 10.81
C LEU A 32 8.50 -5.57 9.66
N GLN A 33 7.86 -5.87 8.54
CA GLN A 33 8.48 -6.17 7.25
C GLN A 33 8.02 -5.14 6.23
N ILE A 34 8.89 -4.69 5.35
CA ILE A 34 8.55 -3.74 4.29
C ILE A 34 8.92 -4.35 2.94
N VAL A 35 7.94 -4.37 2.05
CA VAL A 35 8.12 -4.75 0.65
C VAL A 35 7.89 -3.53 -0.23
N ALA A 36 8.90 -3.18 -1.03
CA ALA A 36 8.80 -2.12 -2.03
C ALA A 36 8.70 -2.73 -3.44
N THR A 37 7.79 -2.20 -4.24
CA THR A 37 7.57 -2.64 -5.62
C THR A 37 7.21 -1.45 -6.54
N GLY A 38 6.72 -1.73 -7.72
CA GLY A 38 6.17 -0.74 -8.64
C GLY A 38 7.15 0.37 -8.99
N SER A 39 6.65 1.60 -9.01
CA SER A 39 7.45 2.78 -9.36
C SER A 39 8.56 3.09 -8.35
N HIS A 40 8.51 2.51 -7.15
CA HIS A 40 9.62 2.63 -6.20
C HIS A 40 10.95 2.12 -6.76
N LEU A 41 10.92 1.11 -7.62
CA LEU A 41 12.12 0.47 -8.19
C LEU A 41 12.40 0.87 -9.64
N SER A 42 11.61 1.74 -10.21
CA SER A 42 11.81 2.24 -11.57
C SER A 42 12.76 3.44 -11.61
N LYS A 43 13.74 3.38 -12.49
CA LYS A 43 14.66 4.49 -12.76
C LYS A 43 13.93 5.70 -13.33
N GLU A 44 12.92 5.47 -14.15
CA GLU A 44 12.08 6.50 -14.76
C GLU A 44 11.36 7.33 -13.68
N PHE A 45 10.92 6.68 -12.59
CA PHE A 45 10.26 7.33 -11.46
C PHE A 45 11.21 7.69 -10.30
N GLY A 46 12.53 7.66 -10.54
CA GLY A 46 13.54 8.19 -9.63
C GLY A 46 13.92 7.27 -8.47
N MET A 47 13.67 5.95 -8.57
CA MET A 47 14.09 4.95 -7.57
C MET A 47 13.65 5.34 -6.14
N THR A 48 12.39 5.68 -5.98
CA THR A 48 11.86 6.34 -4.75
C THR A 48 11.87 5.48 -3.49
N TYR A 49 12.28 4.20 -3.56
CA TYR A 49 12.52 3.37 -2.39
C TYR A 49 13.60 3.96 -1.45
N HIS A 50 14.49 4.82 -1.96
CA HIS A 50 15.48 5.50 -1.14
C HIS A 50 14.87 6.40 -0.06
N PHE A 51 13.63 6.89 -0.24
CA PHE A 51 12.95 7.65 0.82
C PHE A 51 12.63 6.76 2.03
N ILE A 52 12.29 5.49 1.81
CA ILE A 52 12.03 4.52 2.87
C ILE A 52 13.32 4.29 3.67
N GLU A 53 14.44 4.06 2.97
CA GLU A 53 15.75 3.85 3.58
C GLU A 53 16.26 5.11 4.29
N HIS A 54 16.04 6.30 3.72
CA HIS A 54 16.41 7.58 4.33
C HIS A 54 15.63 7.85 5.63
N ASP A 55 14.39 7.41 5.71
CA ASP A 55 13.57 7.49 6.95
C ASP A 55 14.03 6.48 8.02
N GLY A 56 15.05 5.66 7.74
CA GLY A 56 15.67 4.72 8.68
C GLY A 56 15.05 3.32 8.68
N TYR A 57 14.17 3.02 7.72
CA TYR A 57 13.55 1.68 7.61
C TYR A 57 14.33 0.76 6.69
N THR A 58 14.38 -0.52 7.06
CA THR A 58 14.91 -1.57 6.21
C THR A 58 13.82 -2.08 5.28
N ILE A 59 14.15 -2.24 4.00
CA ILE A 59 13.26 -2.89 3.02
C ILE A 59 13.65 -4.36 2.95
N ASP A 60 12.74 -5.24 3.38
CA ASP A 60 12.99 -6.69 3.47
C ASP A 60 12.96 -7.36 2.09
N ALA A 61 12.16 -6.83 1.17
CA ALA A 61 12.17 -7.28 -0.22
C ALA A 61 11.91 -6.14 -1.20
N LYS A 62 12.69 -6.11 -2.27
CA LYS A 62 12.52 -5.20 -3.41
C LYS A 62 12.04 -6.01 -4.60
N ILE A 63 10.79 -5.83 -5.00
CA ILE A 63 10.13 -6.57 -6.08
C ILE A 63 10.11 -5.71 -7.35
N ASP A 64 11.19 -5.78 -8.11
CA ASP A 64 11.24 -5.13 -9.41
C ASP A 64 10.36 -5.89 -10.40
N MET A 65 9.24 -5.28 -10.73
CA MET A 65 8.26 -5.83 -11.68
C MET A 65 8.56 -5.44 -13.14
N GLU A 66 9.74 -4.87 -13.39
CA GLU A 66 10.20 -4.45 -14.73
C GLU A 66 9.15 -3.56 -15.41
N LEU A 67 8.75 -2.48 -14.70
CA LEU A 67 7.75 -1.56 -15.21
C LEU A 67 8.21 -0.91 -16.51
N HIS A 68 7.39 -1.11 -17.54
CA HIS A 68 7.44 -0.39 -18.80
C HIS A 68 6.02 0.05 -19.12
N THR A 69 5.81 1.30 -19.50
CA THR A 69 4.48 1.88 -19.73
C THR A 69 4.22 2.21 -21.21
N GLU A 70 5.07 1.71 -22.09
CA GLU A 70 5.08 2.11 -23.51
C GLU A 70 3.95 1.47 -24.33
N ASP A 71 3.39 0.35 -23.86
CA ASP A 71 2.33 -0.37 -24.59
C ASP A 71 1.34 -1.09 -23.66
N LEU A 72 0.22 -1.54 -24.24
CA LEU A 72 -0.84 -2.25 -23.52
C LEU A 72 -0.41 -3.62 -22.94
N TYR A 73 0.67 -4.21 -23.43
CA TYR A 73 1.18 -5.52 -22.98
C TYR A 73 2.14 -5.38 -21.78
N SER A 74 2.75 -4.23 -21.63
CA SER A 74 3.79 -3.98 -20.62
C SER A 74 3.25 -4.12 -19.20
N ILE A 75 2.08 -3.56 -18.90
CA ILE A 75 1.48 -3.62 -17.57
C ILE A 75 1.09 -5.05 -17.17
N PRO A 76 0.33 -5.82 -17.98
CA PRO A 76 0.04 -7.23 -17.67
C PRO A 76 1.28 -8.10 -17.52
N ARG A 77 2.33 -7.87 -18.34
CA ARG A 77 3.62 -8.54 -18.20
C ARG A 77 4.26 -8.23 -16.85
N SER A 78 4.35 -6.96 -16.48
CA SER A 78 4.91 -6.51 -15.19
C SER A 78 4.15 -7.09 -14.01
N MET A 79 2.82 -7.20 -14.10
CA MET A 79 1.99 -7.87 -13.09
C MET A 79 2.33 -9.36 -12.95
N GLY A 80 2.57 -10.05 -14.06
CA GLY A 80 3.03 -11.45 -14.05
C GLY A 80 4.38 -11.62 -13.35
N ILE A 81 5.33 -10.74 -13.65
CA ILE A 81 6.65 -10.71 -13.01
C ILE A 81 6.51 -10.40 -11.50
N CYS A 82 5.63 -9.48 -11.15
CA CYS A 82 5.34 -9.17 -9.75
C CYS A 82 4.80 -10.41 -9.02
N ALA A 83 3.81 -11.11 -9.58
CA ALA A 83 3.23 -12.30 -8.98
C ALA A 83 4.29 -13.40 -8.73
N GLU A 84 5.19 -13.62 -9.67
CA GLU A 84 6.29 -14.56 -9.51
C GLU A 84 7.21 -14.13 -8.36
N LYS A 85 7.76 -12.91 -8.43
CA LYS A 85 8.78 -12.44 -7.48
C LYS A 85 8.22 -12.27 -6.06
N ILE A 86 6.95 -11.80 -5.90
CA ILE A 86 6.32 -11.65 -4.59
C ILE A 86 6.08 -13.01 -3.93
N SER A 87 5.85 -14.07 -4.70
CA SER A 87 5.70 -15.43 -4.17
C SER A 87 6.96 -15.91 -3.45
N TYR A 88 8.14 -15.60 -3.99
CA TYR A 88 9.41 -15.90 -3.32
C TYR A 88 9.59 -15.07 -2.04
N ALA A 89 9.21 -13.79 -2.09
CA ALA A 89 9.28 -12.92 -0.91
C ALA A 89 8.36 -13.43 0.22
N PHE A 90 7.11 -13.77 -0.07
CA PHE A 90 6.18 -14.30 0.95
C PHE A 90 6.63 -15.65 1.50
N ARG A 91 7.20 -16.50 0.67
CA ARG A 91 7.80 -17.77 1.13
C ARG A 91 8.94 -17.55 2.12
N SER A 92 9.77 -16.52 1.89
CA SER A 92 10.92 -16.20 2.73
C SER A 92 10.51 -15.45 3.99
N LEU A 93 9.71 -14.39 3.85
CA LEU A 93 9.32 -13.49 4.93
C LEU A 93 8.27 -14.09 5.86
N LYS A 94 7.43 -14.99 5.35
CA LYS A 94 6.33 -15.65 6.07
C LYS A 94 5.48 -14.66 6.87
N PRO A 95 4.89 -13.64 6.22
CA PRO A 95 4.07 -12.68 6.93
C PRO A 95 2.83 -13.34 7.52
N ASP A 96 2.48 -12.96 8.75
CA ASP A 96 1.21 -13.31 9.38
C ASP A 96 0.05 -12.49 8.80
N MET A 97 0.36 -11.31 8.21
CA MET A 97 -0.59 -10.40 7.56
C MET A 97 0.17 -9.45 6.63
N ILE A 98 -0.46 -9.08 5.53
CA ILE A 98 -0.01 -7.94 4.72
C ILE A 98 -0.92 -6.73 4.94
N VAL A 99 -0.33 -5.53 4.89
CA VAL A 99 -1.02 -4.24 4.92
C VAL A 99 -0.80 -3.56 3.59
N ILE A 100 -1.89 -3.16 2.95
CA ILE A 100 -1.91 -2.50 1.65
C ILE A 100 -2.83 -1.27 1.68
N LEU A 101 -2.62 -0.33 0.78
CA LEU A 101 -3.39 0.90 0.69
C LEU A 101 -3.86 1.17 -0.74
N GLY A 102 -5.14 1.51 -0.89
CA GLY A 102 -5.69 2.10 -2.10
C GLY A 102 -6.10 1.11 -3.18
N ASP A 103 -5.78 1.44 -4.43
CA ASP A 103 -6.46 0.95 -5.61
C ASP A 103 -5.56 0.75 -6.83
N ARG A 104 -4.26 0.75 -6.62
CA ARG A 104 -3.34 0.63 -7.74
C ARG A 104 -3.29 -0.78 -8.29
N TYR A 105 -3.15 -0.91 -9.62
CA TYR A 105 -3.11 -2.19 -10.31
C TYR A 105 -1.95 -3.11 -9.83
N GLU A 106 -0.86 -2.54 -9.31
CA GLU A 106 0.25 -3.28 -8.74
C GLU A 106 -0.16 -4.14 -7.53
N LEU A 107 -1.27 -3.79 -6.87
CA LEU A 107 -1.80 -4.56 -5.75
C LEU A 107 -2.42 -5.89 -6.19
N LEU A 108 -2.99 -5.98 -7.40
CA LEU A 108 -3.67 -7.19 -7.87
C LEU A 108 -2.79 -8.45 -7.81
N PRO A 109 -1.58 -8.49 -8.38
CA PRO A 109 -0.72 -9.67 -8.26
C PRO A 109 -0.30 -9.96 -6.82
N ILE A 110 -0.18 -8.93 -5.98
CA ILE A 110 0.22 -9.07 -4.57
C ILE A 110 -0.89 -9.72 -3.77
N VAL A 111 -2.12 -9.18 -3.84
CA VAL A 111 -3.25 -9.70 -3.06
C VAL A 111 -3.70 -11.07 -3.55
N ASN A 112 -3.65 -11.32 -4.87
CA ASN A 112 -3.92 -12.65 -5.42
C ASN A 112 -2.92 -13.68 -4.88
N THR A 113 -1.64 -13.34 -4.83
CA THR A 113 -0.61 -14.23 -4.28
C THR A 113 -0.81 -14.41 -2.77
N ALA A 114 -1.07 -13.35 -2.00
CA ALA A 114 -1.34 -13.44 -0.57
C ALA A 114 -2.53 -14.35 -0.26
N LEU A 115 -3.63 -14.21 -1.02
CA LEU A 115 -4.81 -15.06 -0.90
C LEU A 115 -4.47 -16.54 -1.07
N LEU A 116 -3.69 -16.89 -2.11
CA LEU A 116 -3.27 -18.27 -2.38
C LEU A 116 -2.30 -18.83 -1.32
N PHE A 117 -1.54 -17.96 -0.65
CA PHE A 117 -0.68 -18.33 0.47
C PHE A 117 -1.43 -18.38 1.81
N ASN A 118 -2.74 -18.09 1.83
CA ASN A 118 -3.56 -17.93 3.04
C ASN A 118 -3.01 -16.86 3.99
N ILE A 119 -2.44 -15.78 3.44
CA ILE A 119 -1.97 -14.63 4.21
C ILE A 119 -3.14 -13.63 4.31
N PRO A 120 -3.62 -13.31 5.51
CA PRO A 120 -4.64 -12.28 5.71
C PRO A 120 -4.18 -10.93 5.17
N ILE A 121 -5.13 -10.19 4.60
CA ILE A 121 -4.89 -8.89 3.96
C ILE A 121 -5.66 -7.81 4.71
N ALA A 122 -4.95 -6.77 5.17
CA ALA A 122 -5.51 -5.54 5.72
C ALA A 122 -5.50 -4.45 4.65
N HIS A 123 -6.68 -4.05 4.20
CA HIS A 123 -6.86 -3.07 3.13
C HIS A 123 -7.29 -1.71 3.69
N ILE A 124 -6.48 -0.68 3.43
CA ILE A 124 -6.73 0.71 3.83
C ILE A 124 -7.32 1.48 2.64
N SER A 125 -8.25 2.40 2.91
CA SER A 125 -8.98 3.21 1.91
C SER A 125 -9.79 2.37 0.91
N GLY A 126 -10.33 1.23 1.37
CA GLY A 126 -11.35 0.48 0.64
C GLY A 126 -12.71 1.18 0.70
N GLY A 127 -13.57 0.94 -0.29
CA GLY A 127 -14.93 1.48 -0.35
C GLY A 127 -15.04 2.91 -0.89
N ASP A 128 -13.95 3.58 -1.19
CA ASP A 128 -13.96 4.88 -1.86
C ASP A 128 -14.33 4.74 -3.34
N ILE A 129 -14.78 5.83 -3.94
CA ILE A 129 -15.12 5.88 -5.37
C ILE A 129 -14.15 6.83 -6.06
N THR A 130 -13.51 6.35 -7.12
CA THR A 130 -12.69 7.13 -8.03
C THR A 130 -13.34 7.12 -9.40
N GLU A 131 -13.66 8.28 -9.97
CA GLU A 131 -14.27 8.36 -11.28
C GLU A 131 -13.21 8.37 -12.40
N GLY A 132 -13.52 7.69 -13.50
CA GLY A 132 -12.83 7.83 -14.77
C GLY A 132 -11.57 6.98 -14.99
N ALA A 133 -11.29 5.99 -14.13
CA ALA A 133 -10.16 5.07 -14.29
C ALA A 133 -10.53 3.65 -13.85
N ILE A 134 -9.64 2.69 -14.06
CA ILE A 134 -9.80 1.29 -13.61
C ILE A 134 -9.63 1.13 -12.08
N ASP A 135 -9.36 2.21 -11.38
CA ASP A 135 -9.02 2.20 -9.95
C ASP A 135 -10.17 1.65 -9.09
N ASN A 136 -11.44 1.96 -9.45
CA ASN A 136 -12.59 1.38 -8.74
C ASN A 136 -12.65 -0.14 -8.85
N GLU A 137 -12.44 -0.67 -10.06
CA GLU A 137 -12.44 -2.11 -10.30
C GLU A 137 -11.31 -2.78 -9.53
N VAL A 138 -10.12 -2.18 -9.54
CA VAL A 138 -8.98 -2.67 -8.76
C VAL A 138 -9.28 -2.62 -7.27
N ARG A 139 -9.75 -1.47 -6.75
CA ARG A 139 -10.09 -1.30 -5.32
C ARG A 139 -11.12 -2.34 -4.87
N ASN A 140 -12.18 -2.53 -5.65
CA ASN A 140 -13.22 -3.50 -5.34
C ASN A 140 -12.69 -4.94 -5.35
N ALA A 141 -11.86 -5.30 -6.34
CA ALA A 141 -11.24 -6.63 -6.41
C ALA A 141 -10.31 -6.87 -5.20
N VAL A 142 -9.47 -5.89 -4.86
CA VAL A 142 -8.58 -5.93 -3.69
C VAL A 142 -9.38 -6.06 -2.40
N THR A 143 -10.45 -5.28 -2.24
CA THR A 143 -11.37 -5.36 -1.10
C THR A 143 -11.96 -6.76 -0.95
N MET A 144 -12.47 -7.37 -2.04
CA MET A 144 -13.07 -8.71 -1.99
C MET A 144 -12.08 -9.81 -1.60
N MET A 145 -10.79 -9.61 -1.83
CA MET A 145 -9.72 -10.53 -1.43
C MET A 145 -9.17 -10.23 -0.03
N SER A 146 -9.60 -9.16 0.61
CA SER A 146 -9.08 -8.71 1.91
C SER A 146 -9.90 -9.25 3.08
N SER A 147 -9.22 -9.40 4.24
CA SER A 147 -9.81 -9.95 5.46
C SER A 147 -10.15 -8.88 6.49
N LEU A 148 -9.45 -7.73 6.45
CA LEU A 148 -9.65 -6.57 7.32
C LEU A 148 -9.75 -5.32 6.46
N HIS A 149 -10.66 -4.42 6.83
CA HIS A 149 -10.99 -3.25 6.02
C HIS A 149 -10.93 -1.99 6.88
N PHE A 150 -10.17 -1.00 6.41
CA PHE A 150 -9.95 0.27 7.08
C PHE A 150 -10.37 1.44 6.16
N PRO A 151 -11.70 1.65 5.97
CA PRO A 151 -12.20 2.80 5.21
C PRO A 151 -11.94 4.11 5.92
N GLY A 152 -11.75 5.19 5.16
CA GLY A 152 -11.53 6.52 5.68
C GLY A 152 -12.80 7.19 6.20
N THR A 153 -13.97 6.82 5.67
CA THR A 153 -15.25 7.44 5.99
C THR A 153 -16.34 6.43 6.30
N GLU A 154 -17.39 6.85 7.03
CA GLU A 154 -18.56 6.00 7.26
C GLU A 154 -19.31 5.69 5.95
N GLU A 155 -19.29 6.61 4.99
CA GLU A 155 -19.89 6.36 3.67
C GLU A 155 -19.19 5.23 2.93
N SER A 156 -17.87 5.19 2.96
CA SER A 156 -17.07 4.09 2.39
C SER A 156 -17.32 2.78 3.15
N ALA A 157 -17.46 2.83 4.48
CA ALA A 157 -17.81 1.66 5.28
C ALA A 157 -19.19 1.09 4.92
N VAL A 158 -20.18 1.95 4.68
CA VAL A 158 -21.52 1.51 4.22
C VAL A 158 -21.43 0.80 2.88
N ARG A 159 -20.60 1.31 1.95
CA ARG A 159 -20.36 0.64 0.66
C ARG A 159 -19.71 -0.73 0.85
N LEU A 160 -18.69 -0.82 1.72
CA LEU A 160 -18.03 -2.08 2.05
C LEU A 160 -19.00 -3.11 2.62
N ARG A 161 -19.84 -2.73 3.60
CA ARG A 161 -20.86 -3.63 4.19
C ARG A 161 -21.81 -4.19 3.13
N ARG A 162 -22.24 -3.34 2.20
CA ARG A 162 -23.13 -3.78 1.09
C ARG A 162 -22.41 -4.73 0.12
N MET A 163 -21.16 -4.45 -0.19
CA MET A 163 -20.37 -5.25 -1.14
C MET A 163 -19.97 -6.60 -0.55
N LEU A 164 -19.55 -6.61 0.71
CA LEU A 164 -19.08 -7.82 1.40
C LEU A 164 -20.23 -8.64 2.01
N GLY A 165 -21.40 -8.04 2.23
CA GLY A 165 -22.53 -8.70 2.88
C GLY A 165 -22.30 -8.97 4.38
N MET A 166 -21.35 -8.26 5.01
CA MET A 166 -21.00 -8.41 6.43
C MET A 166 -20.63 -7.07 7.06
N ASP A 167 -20.75 -6.98 8.39
CA ASP A 167 -20.35 -5.82 9.19
C ASP A 167 -19.03 -6.02 9.92
N GLU A 168 -18.60 -7.26 10.01
CA GLU A 168 -17.38 -7.65 10.75
C GLU A 168 -16.13 -7.23 10.01
N ASN A 169 -15.06 -6.95 10.77
CA ASN A 169 -13.73 -6.60 10.24
C ASN A 169 -13.68 -5.31 9.39
N ILE A 170 -14.67 -4.40 9.59
CA ILE A 170 -14.69 -3.08 8.94
C ILE A 170 -14.58 -2.02 10.05
N TYR A 171 -13.48 -1.25 10.01
CA TYR A 171 -13.13 -0.25 11.03
C TYR A 171 -12.90 1.10 10.37
N VAL A 172 -13.78 2.07 10.62
CA VAL A 172 -13.60 3.45 10.12
C VAL A 172 -12.48 4.12 10.89
N VAL A 173 -11.41 4.51 10.20
CA VAL A 173 -10.16 4.99 10.82
C VAL A 173 -9.76 6.41 10.42
N GLY A 174 -10.49 7.03 9.48
CA GLY A 174 -10.08 8.29 8.86
C GLY A 174 -9.11 8.09 7.70
N GLU A 175 -8.78 9.19 7.03
CA GLU A 175 -7.86 9.17 5.88
C GLU A 175 -6.41 9.30 6.33
N PRO A 176 -5.51 8.40 5.93
CA PRO A 176 -4.09 8.44 6.31
C PRO A 176 -3.39 9.74 5.92
N GLY A 177 -3.89 10.43 4.88
CA GLY A 177 -3.37 11.73 4.47
C GLY A 177 -3.51 12.83 5.52
N LEU A 178 -4.54 12.76 6.36
CA LEU A 178 -4.76 13.71 7.45
C LEU A 178 -3.71 13.60 8.55
N ASP A 179 -3.22 12.41 8.83
CA ASP A 179 -2.14 12.19 9.80
C ASP A 179 -0.86 12.92 9.38
N SER A 180 -0.54 12.88 8.10
CA SER A 180 0.61 13.61 7.57
C SER A 180 0.45 15.12 7.71
N PHE A 181 -0.76 15.64 7.48
CA PHE A 181 -1.04 17.06 7.64
C PHE A 181 -1.00 17.50 9.11
N LEU A 182 -1.60 16.73 10.01
CA LEU A 182 -1.68 17.07 11.44
C LEU A 182 -0.33 16.96 12.16
N ARG A 183 0.55 16.06 11.70
CA ARG A 183 1.88 15.81 12.32
C ARG A 183 2.98 16.68 11.73
N HIS A 184 2.79 17.28 10.56
CA HIS A 184 3.69 18.30 10.06
C HIS A 184 3.50 19.59 10.87
N GLN A 185 4.49 19.91 11.72
CA GLN A 185 4.56 21.26 12.30
C GLN A 185 4.70 22.24 11.13
N PRO A 186 3.87 23.31 11.07
CA PRO A 186 4.03 24.31 10.04
C PRO A 186 5.44 24.91 10.14
N VAL A 187 6.26 24.69 9.13
CA VAL A 187 7.52 25.41 8.98
C VAL A 187 7.16 26.88 8.88
N SER A 188 7.72 27.68 9.77
CA SER A 188 7.54 29.13 9.76
C SER A 188 7.95 29.68 8.37
N TYR A 189 7.00 30.24 7.64
CA TYR A 189 7.19 30.80 6.28
C TYR A 189 8.04 32.09 6.25
N THR A 190 8.99 32.27 7.16
CA THR A 190 9.79 33.48 7.25
C THR A 190 10.88 33.62 6.18
N HIS A 191 11.03 32.70 5.23
CA HIS A 191 12.09 32.76 4.21
C HIS A 191 11.68 32.35 2.78
N LEU A 192 10.45 32.62 2.35
CA LEU A 192 10.12 32.61 0.91
C LEU A 192 10.25 34.04 0.35
N THR A 193 11.48 34.46 0.10
CA THR A 193 11.70 35.55 -0.84
C THR A 193 11.61 34.98 -2.26
N LEU A 194 10.54 35.32 -2.98
CA LEU A 194 10.48 35.08 -4.41
C LEU A 194 11.63 35.85 -5.07
N PRO A 195 12.43 35.27 -5.96
CA PRO A 195 13.34 36.02 -6.78
C PRO A 195 12.53 36.92 -7.72
N THR A 196 12.78 38.23 -7.63
CA THR A 196 12.27 39.25 -8.55
C THR A 196 12.91 39.11 -9.92
#